data_f807f4914ca5f8e69b3038f214cf4255
#
_entry.id   f807f4914ca5f8e69b3038f214cf4255
#
_cell.length_a   1.000
_cell.length_b   1.000
_cell.length_c   1.000
_cell.angle_alpha   90.00
_cell.angle_beta   90.00
_cell.angle_gamma   90.00
#
_symmetry.space_group_name_H-M   'P 1'
#
loop_
_entity.id
_entity.type
_entity.pdbx_description
1 polymer ?
#
loop_
_entity_poly.entity_id
_entity_poly.type
_entity_poly.pdbx_seq_one_letter_code
_entity_poly.pdbx_strand_id
1 'polypeptide(L)'
;MIKELMNMKEIKNGVWPVMITPFTADNQIDYDAVKAIIDWYVENGVAGVFAVCQSSEMFFLSKEERLSLAKCCIDYCHEKGVGVVVSGHVAEAVEDQIAEAQAIIDMGADSYVFISNQFGAPEDSEEVVKERIEYLLSRIECDSFGIYECPYPYKRVISPELLKWIASTGKFAFLKDTCCSLDQLKAKCEAVKGTALKIFNANGATLLESMRMGVAGYSGVMANFHPDLYAWLCEHYADEDKQEMVQEMMDYLGAASTIECQVYPINAKYHMNLVGVPMTLVSRTKNPELLTCGVPVKCDGDAFPSSKIMEIDQFCAVEKIMRKYFFG
;
A
#
# COMPACT_ATOMS: atom_id res chain seq x y z
N MET A 1 19.48 -15.66 -17.42
CA MET A 1 18.01 -15.81 -17.15
C MET A 1 17.71 -16.63 -15.90
N ILE A 2 18.14 -17.90 -15.72
CA ILE A 2 17.86 -18.67 -14.49
C ILE A 2 18.71 -18.20 -13.28
N LYS A 3 19.91 -17.66 -13.48
CA LYS A 3 20.77 -17.14 -12.40
C LYS A 3 20.36 -15.75 -11.89
N GLU A 4 19.69 -14.93 -12.69
CA GLU A 4 19.20 -13.60 -12.33
C GLU A 4 17.93 -13.66 -11.47
N LEU A 5 17.08 -14.67 -11.66
CA LEU A 5 15.90 -14.93 -10.82
C LEU A 5 16.24 -15.38 -9.38
N MET A 6 17.50 -15.75 -9.09
CA MET A 6 17.91 -16.26 -7.77
C MET A 6 18.24 -15.16 -6.75
N ASN A 7 18.27 -13.88 -7.12
CA ASN A 7 18.63 -12.78 -6.22
C ASN A 7 17.46 -11.85 -5.85
N MET A 8 16.31 -11.96 -6.51
CA MET A 8 15.14 -11.18 -6.13
C MET A 8 14.60 -11.69 -4.80
N LYS A 9 14.47 -10.79 -3.82
CA LYS A 9 13.73 -11.12 -2.59
C LYS A 9 12.29 -11.44 -2.95
N GLU A 10 11.78 -12.54 -2.45
CA GLU A 10 10.43 -13.00 -2.77
C GLU A 10 9.39 -12.07 -2.12
N ILE A 11 8.55 -11.44 -2.93
CA ILE A 11 7.36 -10.74 -2.48
C ILE A 11 6.29 -11.80 -2.16
N LYS A 12 5.97 -12.00 -0.88
CA LYS A 12 4.99 -13.00 -0.43
C LYS A 12 3.56 -12.60 -0.83
N ASN A 13 2.71 -13.59 -1.09
CA ASN A 13 1.26 -13.35 -1.22
C ASN A 13 0.68 -12.94 0.14
N GLY A 14 -0.44 -12.20 0.14
CA GLY A 14 -1.12 -11.78 1.35
C GLY A 14 -1.31 -10.27 1.46
N VAL A 15 -1.35 -9.75 2.67
CA VAL A 15 -1.65 -8.35 2.95
C VAL A 15 -0.38 -7.50 3.06
N TRP A 16 -0.36 -6.38 2.36
CA TRP A 16 0.71 -5.36 2.38
C TRP A 16 0.09 -4.00 2.73
N PRO A 17 -0.08 -3.67 4.02
CA PRO A 17 -0.65 -2.39 4.45
C PRO A 17 0.10 -1.21 3.85
N VAL A 18 -0.66 -0.22 3.37
CA VAL A 18 -0.13 1.09 2.99
C VAL A 18 0.05 1.91 4.25
N MET A 19 1.24 1.85 4.83
CA MET A 19 1.52 2.35 6.18
C MET A 19 1.26 3.85 6.30
N ILE A 20 0.53 4.26 7.36
CA ILE A 20 0.39 5.66 7.77
C ILE A 20 1.64 6.12 8.52
N THR A 21 1.90 7.44 8.54
CA THR A 21 3.00 8.03 9.32
C THR A 21 2.46 8.71 10.58
N PRO A 22 2.80 8.23 11.77
CA PRO A 22 2.50 8.93 13.02
C PRO A 22 3.44 10.12 13.19
N PHE A 23 2.90 11.22 13.73
CA PHE A 23 3.68 12.41 14.10
C PHE A 23 3.53 12.71 15.58
N THR A 24 4.55 13.35 16.15
CA THR A 24 4.47 13.92 17.52
C THR A 24 3.59 15.16 17.53
N ALA A 25 3.28 15.67 18.73
CA ALA A 25 2.56 16.93 18.89
C ALA A 25 3.32 18.13 18.27
N ASP A 26 4.66 18.03 18.19
CA ASP A 26 5.53 19.03 17.59
C ASP A 26 5.74 18.80 16.08
N ASN A 27 4.87 17.96 15.47
CA ASN A 27 4.87 17.66 14.03
C ASN A 27 6.20 17.04 13.51
N GLN A 28 6.89 16.26 14.33
CA GLN A 28 8.01 15.42 13.91
C GLN A 28 7.52 13.99 13.69
N ILE A 29 8.22 13.18 12.88
CA ILE A 29 7.90 11.75 12.76
C ILE A 29 8.11 11.06 14.11
N ASP A 30 7.11 10.32 14.57
CA ASP A 30 7.17 9.53 15.79
C ASP A 30 7.65 8.11 15.46
N TYR A 31 8.95 7.89 15.55
CA TYR A 31 9.56 6.61 15.20
C TYR A 31 9.21 5.47 16.18
N ASP A 32 8.87 5.77 17.42
CA ASP A 32 8.40 4.74 18.36
C ASP A 32 6.99 4.27 17.96
N ALA A 33 6.11 5.20 17.60
CA ALA A 33 4.80 4.85 17.08
C ALA A 33 4.90 4.16 15.68
N VAL A 34 5.88 4.51 14.81
CA VAL A 34 6.16 3.77 13.56
C VAL A 34 6.43 2.30 13.86
N LYS A 35 7.29 1.99 14.83
CA LYS A 35 7.60 0.61 15.22
C LYS A 35 6.38 -0.10 15.82
N ALA A 36 5.61 0.59 16.66
CA ALA A 36 4.39 0.03 17.24
C ALA A 36 3.33 -0.33 16.18
N ILE A 37 3.20 0.47 15.11
CA ILE A 37 2.34 0.14 13.95
C ILE A 37 2.85 -1.14 13.26
N ILE A 38 4.15 -1.26 13.05
CA ILE A 38 4.74 -2.45 12.40
C ILE A 38 4.52 -3.69 13.28
N ASP A 39 4.72 -3.59 14.60
CA ASP A 39 4.41 -4.69 15.52
C ASP A 39 2.95 -5.13 15.40
N TRP A 40 2.03 -4.15 15.40
CA TRP A 40 0.61 -4.44 15.24
C TRP A 40 0.28 -5.10 13.91
N TYR A 41 0.91 -4.69 12.78
CA TYR A 41 0.72 -5.37 11.50
C TYR A 41 1.20 -6.81 11.56
N VAL A 42 2.38 -7.05 12.14
CA VAL A 42 2.96 -8.40 12.27
C VAL A 42 2.06 -9.31 13.10
N GLU A 43 1.56 -8.81 14.23
CA GLU A 43 0.62 -9.54 15.10
C GLU A 43 -0.69 -9.90 14.39
N ASN A 44 -1.07 -9.13 13.38
CA ASN A 44 -2.26 -9.33 12.57
C ASN A 44 -2.00 -10.05 11.23
N GLY A 45 -0.85 -10.72 11.08
CA GLY A 45 -0.59 -11.68 10.02
C GLY A 45 -0.30 -11.07 8.64
N VAL A 46 0.22 -9.84 8.55
CA VAL A 46 0.58 -9.25 7.26
C VAL A 46 1.78 -9.95 6.62
N ALA A 47 1.82 -9.98 5.29
CA ALA A 47 2.93 -10.56 4.52
C ALA A 47 4.12 -9.61 4.41
N GLY A 48 3.88 -8.32 4.51
CA GLY A 48 4.87 -7.26 4.46
C GLY A 48 4.22 -5.89 4.61
N VAL A 49 5.01 -4.82 4.48
CA VAL A 49 4.56 -3.43 4.64
C VAL A 49 4.89 -2.62 3.39
N PHE A 50 3.99 -1.75 2.95
CA PHE A 50 4.27 -0.74 1.95
C PHE A 50 4.50 0.62 2.64
N ALA A 51 5.77 0.97 2.83
CA ALA A 51 6.21 2.19 3.52
C ALA A 51 6.44 3.36 2.56
N VAL A 52 6.44 4.57 3.10
CA VAL A 52 6.70 5.84 2.39
C VAL A 52 5.85 5.96 1.11
N CYS A 53 4.60 5.56 1.21
CA CYS A 53 3.61 5.67 0.15
C CYS A 53 2.70 6.90 0.33
N GLN A 54 1.64 7.03 -0.46
CA GLN A 54 0.69 8.14 -0.32
C GLN A 54 0.05 8.18 1.08
N SER A 55 -0.32 7.03 1.64
CA SER A 55 -0.85 6.92 3.02
C SER A 55 0.15 7.36 4.08
N SER A 56 1.44 7.24 3.79
CA SER A 56 2.51 7.75 4.64
C SER A 56 2.68 9.27 4.55
N GLU A 57 1.80 9.95 3.83
CA GLU A 57 1.86 11.41 3.60
C GLU A 57 3.16 11.83 2.86
N MET A 58 3.72 10.96 2.00
CA MET A 58 5.04 11.14 1.36
C MET A 58 5.22 12.45 0.62
N PHE A 59 4.12 13.04 0.09
CA PHE A 59 4.13 14.33 -0.59
C PHE A 59 4.36 15.53 0.35
N PHE A 60 4.23 15.32 1.67
CA PHE A 60 4.35 16.32 2.71
C PHE A 60 5.56 16.08 3.62
N LEU A 61 6.40 15.10 3.27
CA LEU A 61 7.67 14.81 3.94
C LEU A 61 8.84 15.45 3.16
N SER A 62 9.83 15.97 3.89
CA SER A 62 11.10 16.35 3.27
C SER A 62 11.83 15.11 2.74
N LYS A 63 12.84 15.31 1.89
CA LYS A 63 13.70 14.22 1.41
C LYS A 63 14.34 13.45 2.57
N GLU A 64 14.88 14.19 3.54
CA GLU A 64 15.54 13.63 4.72
C GLU A 64 14.56 12.81 5.57
N GLU A 65 13.32 13.29 5.72
CA GLU A 65 12.28 12.57 6.43
C GLU A 65 11.87 11.30 5.69
N ARG A 66 11.70 11.34 4.36
CA ARG A 66 11.39 10.15 3.56
C ARG A 66 12.48 9.08 3.70
N LEU A 67 13.76 9.47 3.59
CA LEU A 67 14.88 8.56 3.74
C LEU A 67 14.99 7.99 5.16
N SER A 68 14.80 8.82 6.19
CA SER A 68 14.85 8.38 7.59
C SER A 68 13.70 7.45 7.94
N LEU A 69 12.49 7.74 7.45
CA LEU A 69 11.31 6.88 7.62
C LEU A 69 11.51 5.55 6.88
N ALA A 70 12.02 5.58 5.64
CA ALA A 70 12.35 4.38 4.88
C ALA A 70 13.33 3.50 5.65
N LYS A 71 14.43 4.08 6.15
CA LYS A 71 15.44 3.35 6.94
C LYS A 71 14.84 2.69 8.17
N CYS A 72 14.03 3.42 8.94
CA CYS A 72 13.37 2.88 10.13
C CYS A 72 12.45 1.70 9.78
N CYS A 73 11.61 1.85 8.73
CA CYS A 73 10.70 0.78 8.31
C CYS A 73 11.46 -0.45 7.79
N ILE A 74 12.50 -0.26 6.97
CA ILE A 74 13.29 -1.36 6.42
C ILE A 74 13.95 -2.16 7.54
N ASP A 75 14.69 -1.48 8.41
CA ASP A 75 15.40 -2.16 9.51
C ASP A 75 14.44 -2.92 10.42
N TYR A 76 13.34 -2.27 10.81
CA TYR A 76 12.42 -2.87 11.77
C TYR A 76 11.55 -3.98 11.19
N CYS A 77 11.08 -3.84 9.94
CA CYS A 77 10.37 -4.93 9.25
C CYS A 77 11.26 -6.18 9.11
N HIS A 78 12.53 -6.00 8.73
CA HIS A 78 13.46 -7.11 8.63
C HIS A 78 13.78 -7.75 10.00
N GLU A 79 13.91 -6.94 11.06
CA GLU A 79 14.03 -7.43 12.43
C GLU A 79 12.83 -8.32 12.84
N LYS A 80 11.63 -7.95 12.40
CA LYS A 80 10.38 -8.70 12.64
C LYS A 80 10.14 -9.85 11.65
N GLY A 81 10.98 -10.01 10.63
CA GLY A 81 10.89 -11.10 9.65
C GLY A 81 9.78 -10.93 8.61
N VAL A 82 9.30 -9.70 8.40
CA VAL A 82 8.30 -9.37 7.36
C VAL A 82 8.93 -8.56 6.23
N GLY A 83 8.35 -8.66 5.03
CA GLY A 83 8.81 -7.93 3.86
C GLY A 83 8.52 -6.42 3.95
N VAL A 84 9.29 -5.62 3.21
CA VAL A 84 9.05 -4.18 3.11
C VAL A 84 9.32 -3.66 1.71
N VAL A 85 8.27 -3.10 1.08
CA VAL A 85 8.41 -2.35 -0.16
C VAL A 85 8.28 -0.86 0.14
N VAL A 86 9.08 -0.03 -0.53
CA VAL A 86 9.22 1.39 -0.19
C VAL A 86 9.08 2.25 -1.43
N SER A 87 8.37 3.38 -1.32
CA SER A 87 8.29 4.40 -2.36
C SER A 87 9.06 5.68 -1.96
N GLY A 88 8.41 6.80 -1.90
CA GLY A 88 9.01 8.14 -1.76
C GLY A 88 9.30 8.78 -3.11
N HIS A 89 8.77 8.23 -4.21
CA HIS A 89 8.97 8.67 -5.60
C HIS A 89 8.19 9.95 -5.90
N VAL A 90 8.64 11.08 -5.35
CA VAL A 90 7.94 12.39 -5.44
C VAL A 90 8.82 13.53 -5.92
N ALA A 91 10.13 13.33 -6.14
CA ALA A 91 11.01 14.34 -6.66
C ALA A 91 10.63 14.73 -8.10
N GLU A 92 10.74 16.03 -8.45
CA GLU A 92 10.42 16.52 -9.79
C GLU A 92 11.54 16.20 -10.79
N ALA A 93 12.79 16.43 -10.39
CA ALA A 93 13.93 16.16 -11.26
C ALA A 93 14.26 14.66 -11.30
N VAL A 94 14.43 14.11 -12.49
CA VAL A 94 14.71 12.68 -12.68
C VAL A 94 16.01 12.23 -11.99
N GLU A 95 17.04 13.07 -11.94
CA GLU A 95 18.29 12.75 -11.26
C GLU A 95 18.10 12.65 -9.74
N ASP A 96 17.21 13.45 -9.16
CA ASP A 96 16.83 13.33 -7.75
C ASP A 96 15.99 12.06 -7.50
N GLN A 97 15.09 11.69 -8.43
CA GLN A 97 14.35 10.43 -8.37
C GLN A 97 15.31 9.23 -8.35
N ILE A 98 16.32 9.24 -9.23
CA ILE A 98 17.36 8.20 -9.31
C ILE A 98 18.14 8.12 -8.00
N ALA A 99 18.63 9.27 -7.50
CA ALA A 99 19.44 9.32 -6.29
C ALA A 99 18.66 8.88 -5.04
N GLU A 100 17.39 9.29 -4.90
CA GLU A 100 16.53 8.86 -3.77
C GLU A 100 16.18 7.37 -3.86
N ALA A 101 15.86 6.87 -5.06
CA ALA A 101 15.60 5.46 -5.29
C ALA A 101 16.82 4.59 -4.92
N GLN A 102 18.02 4.95 -5.42
CA GLN A 102 19.24 4.22 -5.11
C GLN A 102 19.53 4.22 -3.60
N ALA A 103 19.36 5.37 -2.93
CA ALA A 103 19.58 5.46 -1.49
C ALA A 103 18.65 4.52 -0.70
N ILE A 104 17.36 4.40 -1.08
CA ILE A 104 16.40 3.48 -0.43
C ILE A 104 16.75 2.02 -0.73
N ILE A 105 17.15 1.72 -1.96
CA ILE A 105 17.60 0.38 -2.36
C ILE A 105 18.84 -0.05 -1.54
N ASP A 106 19.82 0.84 -1.41
CA ASP A 106 21.05 0.60 -0.65
C ASP A 106 20.78 0.39 0.86
N MET A 107 19.66 0.92 1.38
CA MET A 107 19.19 0.63 2.73
C MET A 107 18.63 -0.78 2.87
N GLY A 108 18.36 -1.49 1.76
CA GLY A 108 17.95 -2.88 1.73
C GLY A 108 16.45 -3.12 1.56
N ALA A 109 15.67 -2.17 1.04
CA ALA A 109 14.26 -2.40 0.68
C ALA A 109 14.10 -3.68 -0.18
N ASP A 110 13.04 -4.45 0.04
CA ASP A 110 12.79 -5.66 -0.75
C ASP A 110 12.35 -5.33 -2.18
N SER A 111 11.73 -4.15 -2.36
CA SER A 111 11.44 -3.57 -3.66
C SER A 111 11.30 -2.05 -3.54
N TYR A 112 11.88 -1.31 -4.49
CA TYR A 112 11.59 0.12 -4.63
C TYR A 112 10.38 0.33 -5.52
N VAL A 113 9.38 1.06 -5.03
CA VAL A 113 8.09 1.22 -5.72
C VAL A 113 7.99 2.60 -6.37
N PHE A 114 8.04 2.61 -7.70
CA PHE A 114 7.73 3.80 -8.49
C PHE A 114 6.24 4.13 -8.46
N ILE A 115 5.85 5.41 -8.49
CA ILE A 115 4.47 5.78 -8.79
C ILE A 115 4.30 6.00 -10.29
N SER A 116 3.26 5.40 -10.86
CA SER A 116 3.08 5.33 -12.32
C SER A 116 2.91 6.68 -13.00
N ASN A 117 2.39 7.68 -12.29
CA ASN A 117 2.21 9.03 -12.82
C ASN A 117 3.51 9.86 -12.92
N GLN A 118 4.62 9.38 -12.38
CA GLN A 118 5.95 9.99 -12.57
C GLN A 118 6.66 9.49 -13.85
N PHE A 119 6.08 8.51 -14.54
CA PHE A 119 6.65 8.01 -15.80
C PHE A 119 6.30 8.88 -17.01
N GLY A 120 5.40 9.84 -16.88
CA GLY A 120 5.02 10.76 -17.96
C GLY A 120 3.82 11.63 -17.60
N ALA A 121 3.50 12.64 -18.38
CA ALA A 121 2.31 13.49 -18.25
C ALA A 121 1.03 12.70 -18.56
N PRO A 122 -0.17 13.16 -18.16
CA PRO A 122 -1.43 12.45 -18.40
C PRO A 122 -1.68 12.08 -19.86
N GLU A 123 -1.25 12.94 -20.78
CA GLU A 123 -1.41 12.82 -22.23
C GLU A 123 -0.32 12.00 -22.93
N ASP A 124 0.76 11.66 -22.22
CA ASP A 124 1.88 10.91 -22.80
C ASP A 124 1.48 9.47 -23.15
N SER A 125 1.98 9.01 -24.30
CA SER A 125 1.76 7.64 -24.77
C SER A 125 2.50 6.60 -23.93
N GLU A 126 2.14 5.34 -24.10
CA GLU A 126 2.83 4.23 -23.43
C GLU A 126 4.28 4.07 -23.89
N GLU A 127 4.61 4.51 -25.10
CA GLU A 127 5.99 4.52 -25.61
C GLU A 127 6.85 5.48 -24.78
N VAL A 128 6.37 6.69 -24.49
CA VAL A 128 7.04 7.65 -23.61
C VAL A 128 7.23 7.07 -22.21
N VAL A 129 6.20 6.38 -21.69
CA VAL A 129 6.28 5.70 -20.39
C VAL A 129 7.34 4.59 -20.39
N LYS A 130 7.40 3.78 -21.46
CA LYS A 130 8.45 2.75 -21.63
C LYS A 130 9.85 3.34 -21.66
N GLU A 131 10.06 4.36 -22.48
CA GLU A 131 11.35 5.09 -22.55
C GLU A 131 11.79 5.63 -21.18
N ARG A 132 10.86 6.16 -20.41
CA ARG A 132 11.13 6.63 -19.05
C ARG A 132 11.50 5.49 -18.10
N ILE A 133 10.79 4.39 -18.15
CA ILE A 133 11.09 3.20 -17.35
C ILE A 133 12.47 2.65 -17.75
N GLU A 134 12.77 2.49 -19.04
CA GLU A 134 14.07 2.04 -19.53
C GLU A 134 15.22 2.95 -19.05
N TYR A 135 15.02 4.26 -19.12
CA TYR A 135 15.98 5.22 -18.63
C TYR A 135 16.28 5.01 -17.14
N LEU A 136 15.24 4.92 -16.28
CA LEU A 136 15.39 4.68 -14.85
C LEU A 136 16.10 3.35 -14.56
N LEU A 137 15.70 2.26 -15.24
CA LEU A 137 16.32 0.95 -15.09
C LEU A 137 17.79 0.92 -15.54
N SER A 138 18.19 1.79 -16.46
CA SER A 138 19.60 1.92 -16.90
C SER A 138 20.50 2.67 -15.91
N ARG A 139 19.89 3.40 -14.94
CA ARG A 139 20.60 4.29 -14.03
C ARG A 139 20.54 3.84 -12.56
N ILE A 140 19.61 2.94 -12.23
CA ILE A 140 19.41 2.47 -10.86
C ILE A 140 19.80 0.99 -10.79
N GLU A 141 20.74 0.68 -9.89
CA GLU A 141 21.19 -0.69 -9.65
C GLU A 141 20.24 -1.40 -8.66
N CYS A 142 19.32 -2.17 -9.20
CA CYS A 142 18.36 -2.94 -8.40
C CYS A 142 17.86 -4.18 -9.15
N ASP A 143 17.55 -5.23 -8.41
CA ASP A 143 16.97 -6.45 -8.95
C ASP A 143 15.46 -6.56 -8.71
N SER A 144 14.87 -5.69 -7.89
CA SER A 144 13.44 -5.73 -7.54
C SER A 144 12.82 -4.34 -7.47
N PHE A 145 12.00 -4.04 -8.46
CA PHE A 145 11.16 -2.85 -8.50
C PHE A 145 9.69 -3.17 -8.32
N GLY A 146 8.94 -2.18 -7.90
CA GLY A 146 7.49 -2.19 -7.89
C GLY A 146 6.89 -1.00 -8.62
N ILE A 147 5.58 -1.06 -8.85
CA ILE A 147 4.78 0.04 -9.37
C ILE A 147 3.56 0.26 -8.48
N TYR A 148 3.22 1.51 -8.26
CA TYR A 148 1.99 1.92 -7.62
C TYR A 148 1.20 2.84 -8.55
N GLU A 149 -0.01 2.47 -8.92
CA GLU A 149 -0.96 3.32 -9.65
C GLU A 149 -1.49 4.40 -8.72
N CYS A 150 -0.59 5.34 -8.32
CA CYS A 150 -0.90 6.40 -7.37
C CYS A 150 -1.93 7.37 -7.97
N PRO A 151 -3.04 7.66 -7.25
CA PRO A 151 -4.06 8.55 -7.79
C PRO A 151 -3.70 10.04 -7.77
N TYR A 152 -2.68 10.44 -7.01
CA TYR A 152 -2.25 11.84 -6.91
C TYR A 152 -0.88 12.05 -7.56
N PRO A 153 -0.65 13.16 -8.31
CA PRO A 153 -1.57 14.25 -8.66
C PRO A 153 -2.62 13.87 -9.72
N TYR A 154 -2.40 12.80 -10.47
CA TYR A 154 -3.36 12.18 -11.36
C TYR A 154 -3.17 10.67 -11.41
N LYS A 155 -4.20 9.94 -11.75
CA LYS A 155 -4.17 8.49 -11.81
C LYS A 155 -3.73 8.00 -13.18
N ARG A 156 -2.58 7.31 -13.25
CA ARG A 156 -2.16 6.55 -14.44
C ARG A 156 -2.28 5.07 -14.15
N VAL A 157 -3.29 4.44 -14.72
CA VAL A 157 -3.46 2.98 -14.68
C VAL A 157 -2.56 2.36 -15.75
N ILE A 158 -1.85 1.30 -15.41
CA ILE A 158 -0.99 0.54 -16.31
C ILE A 158 -1.87 -0.41 -17.15
N SER A 159 -1.79 -0.33 -18.48
CA SER A 159 -2.52 -1.26 -19.34
C SER A 159 -1.98 -2.68 -19.23
N PRO A 160 -2.76 -3.71 -19.58
CA PRO A 160 -2.26 -5.09 -19.62
C PRO A 160 -1.07 -5.25 -20.59
N GLU A 161 -1.05 -4.55 -21.71
CA GLU A 161 0.00 -4.55 -22.72
C GLU A 161 1.30 -3.96 -22.17
N LEU A 162 1.22 -2.80 -21.54
CA LEU A 162 2.36 -2.17 -20.88
C LEU A 162 2.86 -3.03 -19.71
N LEU A 163 1.96 -3.60 -18.92
CA LEU A 163 2.31 -4.47 -17.80
C LEU A 163 3.03 -5.75 -18.26
N LYS A 164 2.59 -6.33 -19.37
CA LYS A 164 3.25 -7.48 -19.99
C LYS A 164 4.69 -7.16 -20.37
N TRP A 165 4.91 -5.99 -20.97
CA TRP A 165 6.27 -5.53 -21.30
C TRP A 165 7.09 -5.29 -20.05
N ILE A 166 6.55 -4.61 -19.03
CA ILE A 166 7.21 -4.38 -17.74
C ILE A 166 7.63 -5.72 -17.10
N ALA A 167 6.72 -6.69 -17.05
CA ALA A 167 6.99 -8.01 -16.50
C ALA A 167 8.09 -8.76 -17.27
N SER A 168 8.17 -8.56 -18.61
CA SER A 168 9.19 -9.18 -19.46
C SER A 168 10.60 -8.68 -19.20
N THR A 169 10.78 -7.51 -18.57
CA THR A 169 12.10 -7.00 -18.14
C THR A 169 12.74 -7.87 -17.06
N GLY A 170 11.94 -8.66 -16.33
CA GLY A 170 12.41 -9.47 -15.20
C GLY A 170 12.86 -8.66 -13.98
N LYS A 171 12.60 -7.35 -13.96
CA LYS A 171 13.05 -6.43 -12.90
C LYS A 171 11.95 -6.04 -11.91
N PHE A 172 10.68 -6.37 -12.18
CA PHE A 172 9.54 -5.96 -11.37
C PHE A 172 8.92 -7.15 -10.64
N ALA A 173 8.64 -6.96 -9.33
CA ALA A 173 8.08 -7.98 -8.45
C ALA A 173 6.74 -7.57 -7.81
N PHE A 174 6.40 -6.27 -7.79
CA PHE A 174 5.24 -5.75 -7.05
C PHE A 174 4.46 -4.74 -7.90
N LEU A 175 3.15 -4.94 -8.03
CA LEU A 175 2.22 -3.92 -8.55
C LEU A 175 1.11 -3.69 -7.53
N LYS A 176 0.98 -2.47 -7.01
CA LYS A 176 -0.24 -2.03 -6.34
C LYS A 176 -1.21 -1.49 -7.37
N ASP A 177 -2.23 -2.29 -7.67
CA ASP A 177 -3.28 -1.96 -8.63
C ASP A 177 -4.38 -1.12 -7.99
N THR A 178 -4.81 -0.08 -8.67
CA THR A 178 -5.92 0.79 -8.27
C THR A 178 -6.95 0.99 -9.38
N CYS A 179 -6.97 0.13 -10.41
CA CYS A 179 -7.87 0.29 -11.55
C CYS A 179 -9.35 0.13 -11.18
N CYS A 180 -9.67 -0.57 -10.09
CA CYS A 180 -11.02 -0.85 -9.62
C CYS A 180 -11.92 -1.55 -10.67
N SER A 181 -11.33 -2.35 -11.57
CA SER A 181 -12.04 -3.04 -12.66
C SER A 181 -11.63 -4.51 -12.70
N LEU A 182 -12.59 -5.41 -12.50
CA LEU A 182 -12.34 -6.87 -12.57
C LEU A 182 -11.86 -7.29 -13.96
N ASP A 183 -12.39 -6.71 -15.03
CA ASP A 183 -11.96 -7.04 -16.40
C ASP A 183 -10.50 -6.64 -16.64
N GLN A 184 -10.08 -5.46 -16.16
CA GLN A 184 -8.68 -5.04 -16.26
C GLN A 184 -7.77 -5.91 -15.38
N LEU A 185 -8.19 -6.21 -14.15
CA LEU A 185 -7.43 -7.10 -13.25
C LEU A 185 -7.23 -8.48 -13.88
N LYS A 186 -8.28 -9.05 -14.48
CA LYS A 186 -8.19 -10.33 -15.19
C LYS A 186 -7.16 -10.27 -16.33
N ALA A 187 -7.22 -9.24 -17.17
CA ALA A 187 -6.29 -9.06 -18.26
C ALA A 187 -4.85 -8.86 -17.77
N LYS A 188 -4.66 -8.10 -16.68
CA LYS A 188 -3.35 -7.90 -16.04
C LYS A 188 -2.79 -9.20 -15.44
N CYS A 189 -3.62 -10.02 -14.77
CA CYS A 189 -3.21 -11.33 -14.25
C CYS A 189 -2.73 -12.25 -15.36
N GLU A 190 -3.43 -12.30 -16.49
CA GLU A 190 -2.97 -13.08 -17.66
C GLU A 190 -1.67 -12.50 -18.26
N ALA A 191 -1.51 -11.18 -18.27
CA ALA A 191 -0.32 -10.52 -18.81
C ALA A 191 0.96 -10.82 -18.00
N VAL A 192 0.86 -11.04 -16.68
CA VAL A 192 2.01 -11.32 -15.81
C VAL A 192 2.19 -12.80 -15.49
N LYS A 193 1.34 -13.67 -16.02
CA LYS A 193 1.37 -15.10 -15.74
C LYS A 193 2.72 -15.73 -16.07
N GLY A 194 3.28 -16.46 -15.10
CA GLY A 194 4.59 -17.09 -15.24
C GLY A 194 5.79 -16.15 -15.06
N THR A 195 5.57 -14.91 -14.63
CA THR A 195 6.63 -13.97 -14.27
C THR A 195 6.75 -13.82 -12.74
N ALA A 196 7.76 -13.08 -12.27
CA ALA A 196 7.94 -12.77 -10.86
C ALA A 196 7.01 -11.64 -10.36
N LEU A 197 6.40 -10.86 -11.27
CA LEU A 197 5.57 -9.72 -10.92
C LEU A 197 4.23 -10.17 -10.33
N LYS A 198 3.96 -9.73 -9.11
CA LYS A 198 2.71 -9.98 -8.39
C LYS A 198 1.85 -8.73 -8.33
N ILE A 199 0.54 -8.93 -8.50
CA ILE A 199 -0.45 -7.86 -8.43
C ILE A 199 -1.11 -7.88 -7.06
N PHE A 200 -1.20 -6.73 -6.39
CA PHE A 200 -1.90 -6.52 -5.14
C PHE A 200 -3.03 -5.52 -5.37
N ASN A 201 -4.26 -5.95 -5.11
CA ASN A 201 -5.44 -5.11 -5.29
C ASN A 201 -5.55 -4.10 -4.13
N ALA A 202 -5.79 -2.83 -4.46
CA ALA A 202 -6.06 -1.80 -3.45
C ALA A 202 -7.55 -1.64 -3.13
N ASN A 203 -8.45 -2.22 -3.94
CA ASN A 203 -9.89 -2.10 -3.78
C ASN A 203 -10.45 -3.31 -3.01
N GLY A 204 -10.91 -3.08 -1.77
CA GLY A 204 -11.49 -4.12 -0.94
C GLY A 204 -12.73 -4.77 -1.56
N ALA A 205 -13.60 -4.00 -2.21
CA ALA A 205 -14.85 -4.51 -2.76
C ALA A 205 -14.68 -5.51 -3.92
N THR A 206 -13.55 -5.49 -4.62
CA THR A 206 -13.24 -6.41 -5.73
C THR A 206 -12.20 -7.48 -5.35
N LEU A 207 -11.79 -7.54 -4.08
CA LEU A 207 -10.65 -8.34 -3.67
C LEU A 207 -10.85 -9.84 -3.91
N LEU A 208 -11.91 -10.42 -3.38
CA LEU A 208 -12.18 -11.86 -3.48
C LEU A 208 -12.19 -12.34 -4.93
N GLU A 209 -12.96 -11.68 -5.79
CA GLU A 209 -13.03 -12.06 -7.21
C GLU A 209 -11.68 -11.90 -7.91
N SER A 210 -10.94 -10.84 -7.59
CA SER A 210 -9.61 -10.62 -8.18
C SER A 210 -8.58 -11.68 -7.73
N MET A 211 -8.66 -12.15 -6.49
CA MET A 211 -7.81 -13.25 -6.00
C MET A 211 -8.10 -14.56 -6.73
N ARG A 212 -9.37 -14.85 -6.99
CA ARG A 212 -9.79 -15.99 -7.84
C ARG A 212 -9.25 -15.91 -9.28
N MET A 213 -8.92 -14.69 -9.75
CA MET A 213 -8.30 -14.43 -11.06
C MET A 213 -6.75 -14.49 -11.04
N GLY A 214 -6.13 -14.56 -9.85
CA GLY A 214 -4.67 -14.66 -9.71
C GLY A 214 -3.98 -13.45 -9.08
N VAL A 215 -4.73 -12.48 -8.52
CA VAL A 215 -4.16 -11.41 -7.69
C VAL A 215 -3.53 -12.01 -6.44
N ALA A 216 -2.36 -11.53 -6.06
CA ALA A 216 -1.54 -12.10 -4.99
C ALA A 216 -1.97 -11.69 -3.57
N GLY A 217 -2.85 -10.67 -3.46
CA GLY A 217 -3.33 -10.22 -2.17
C GLY A 217 -3.81 -8.76 -2.17
N TYR A 218 -3.80 -8.16 -0.99
CA TYR A 218 -4.36 -6.83 -0.74
C TYR A 218 -3.29 -5.81 -0.36
N SER A 219 -3.31 -4.64 -1.00
CA SER A 219 -2.49 -3.49 -0.60
C SER A 219 -3.32 -2.21 -0.61
N GLY A 220 -4.28 -2.11 0.31
CA GLY A 220 -5.24 -1.01 0.40
C GLY A 220 -5.25 -0.32 1.75
N VAL A 221 -5.99 0.77 1.80
CA VAL A 221 -6.13 1.64 2.98
C VAL A 221 -6.70 0.90 4.18
N MET A 222 -7.68 0.02 3.96
CA MET A 222 -8.38 -0.68 5.04
C MET A 222 -7.51 -1.67 5.82
N ALA A 223 -6.32 -2.03 5.32
CA ALA A 223 -5.33 -2.76 6.11
C ALA A 223 -4.75 -1.95 7.28
N ASN A 224 -5.06 -0.64 7.39
CA ASN A 224 -4.78 0.17 8.58
C ASN A 224 -5.87 0.06 9.67
N PHE A 225 -6.93 -0.71 9.42
CA PHE A 225 -8.07 -0.88 10.35
C PHE A 225 -8.22 -2.33 10.81
N HIS A 226 -8.24 -3.28 9.90
CA HIS A 226 -8.43 -4.70 10.19
C HIS A 226 -7.59 -5.62 9.27
N PRO A 227 -6.24 -5.54 9.36
CA PRO A 227 -5.35 -6.35 8.53
C PRO A 227 -5.53 -7.85 8.75
N ASP A 228 -5.90 -8.28 9.96
CA ASP A 228 -6.21 -9.65 10.34
C ASP A 228 -7.34 -10.28 9.50
N LEU A 229 -8.42 -9.53 9.27
CA LEU A 229 -9.54 -10.00 8.48
C LEU A 229 -9.16 -10.16 6.99
N TYR A 230 -8.38 -9.22 6.46
CA TYR A 230 -7.81 -9.33 5.11
C TYR A 230 -6.79 -10.48 5.01
N ALA A 231 -5.97 -10.70 6.04
CA ALA A 231 -5.01 -11.80 6.08
C ALA A 231 -5.74 -13.14 6.05
N TRP A 232 -6.79 -13.30 6.87
CA TRP A 232 -7.64 -14.47 6.87
C TRP A 232 -8.28 -14.71 5.50
N LEU A 233 -8.85 -13.68 4.88
CA LEU A 233 -9.43 -13.79 3.54
C LEU A 233 -8.38 -14.23 2.51
N CYS A 234 -7.18 -13.64 2.54
CA CYS A 234 -6.09 -14.01 1.64
C CYS A 234 -5.60 -15.45 1.84
N GLU A 235 -5.69 -15.99 3.05
CA GLU A 235 -5.31 -17.37 3.35
C GLU A 235 -6.37 -18.37 2.89
N HIS A 236 -7.65 -18.03 3.05
CA HIS A 236 -8.76 -19.00 2.94
C HIS A 236 -9.65 -18.84 1.70
N TYR A 237 -9.41 -17.85 0.83
CA TYR A 237 -10.28 -17.55 -0.32
C TYR A 237 -10.52 -18.75 -1.26
N ALA A 238 -9.62 -19.73 -1.30
CA ALA A 238 -9.70 -20.92 -2.14
C ALA A 238 -10.13 -22.19 -1.40
N ASP A 239 -10.36 -22.14 -0.07
CA ASP A 239 -10.76 -23.29 0.71
C ASP A 239 -12.20 -23.67 0.37
N GLU A 240 -12.42 -24.87 -0.18
CA GLU A 240 -13.73 -25.31 -0.65
C GLU A 240 -14.76 -25.42 0.49
N ASP A 241 -14.32 -25.79 1.69
CA ASP A 241 -15.15 -25.97 2.88
C ASP A 241 -15.49 -24.64 3.59
N LYS A 242 -14.87 -23.53 3.20
CA LYS A 242 -15.05 -22.21 3.83
C LYS A 242 -15.74 -21.17 2.94
N GLN A 243 -16.26 -21.56 1.76
CA GLN A 243 -16.74 -20.59 0.77
C GLN A 243 -17.87 -19.69 1.26
N GLU A 244 -18.77 -20.20 2.14
CA GLU A 244 -19.82 -19.40 2.76
C GLU A 244 -19.21 -18.31 3.66
N MET A 245 -18.30 -18.69 4.56
CA MET A 245 -17.61 -17.77 5.47
C MET A 245 -16.70 -16.78 4.72
N VAL A 246 -16.05 -17.22 3.64
CA VAL A 246 -15.26 -16.38 2.74
C VAL A 246 -16.13 -15.29 2.10
N GLN A 247 -17.35 -15.64 1.66
CA GLN A 247 -18.26 -14.65 1.08
C GLN A 247 -18.78 -13.67 2.14
N GLU A 248 -19.16 -14.16 3.33
CA GLU A 248 -19.60 -13.30 4.44
C GLU A 248 -18.48 -12.33 4.90
N MET A 249 -17.23 -12.81 4.98
CA MET A 249 -16.07 -11.97 5.25
C MET A 249 -15.91 -10.89 4.18
N MET A 250 -16.03 -11.27 2.91
CA MET A 250 -15.91 -10.33 1.79
C MET A 250 -17.02 -9.28 1.82
N ASP A 251 -18.25 -9.67 2.10
CA ASP A 251 -19.40 -8.76 2.19
C ASP A 251 -19.20 -7.74 3.32
N TYR A 252 -18.69 -8.20 4.47
CA TYR A 252 -18.33 -7.30 5.56
C TYR A 252 -17.19 -6.33 5.15
N LEU A 253 -16.10 -6.84 4.60
CA LEU A 253 -14.94 -6.02 4.19
C LEU A 253 -15.33 -5.00 3.12
N GLY A 254 -16.18 -5.39 2.18
CA GLY A 254 -16.71 -4.48 1.16
C GLY A 254 -17.52 -3.33 1.75
N ALA A 255 -18.43 -3.63 2.68
CA ALA A 255 -19.23 -2.62 3.37
C ALA A 255 -18.35 -1.73 4.28
N ALA A 256 -17.40 -2.32 5.01
CA ALA A 256 -16.46 -1.64 5.90
C ALA A 256 -15.55 -0.66 5.16
N SER A 257 -15.25 -0.89 3.88
CA SER A 257 -14.35 -0.04 3.08
C SER A 257 -14.83 1.40 2.93
N THR A 258 -16.10 1.68 3.18
CA THR A 258 -16.63 3.06 3.19
C THR A 258 -15.98 3.96 4.24
N ILE A 259 -15.35 3.38 5.27
CA ILE A 259 -14.62 4.13 6.31
C ILE A 259 -13.38 4.82 5.75
N GLU A 260 -12.72 4.27 4.74
CA GLU A 260 -11.53 4.90 4.13
C GLU A 260 -11.83 6.26 3.52
N CYS A 261 -13.06 6.51 3.11
CA CYS A 261 -13.50 7.78 2.55
C CYS A 261 -13.76 8.87 3.60
N GLN A 262 -13.47 8.58 4.89
CA GLN A 262 -13.83 9.49 5.99
C GLN A 262 -12.59 10.03 6.71
N VAL A 263 -12.09 11.19 6.27
CA VAL A 263 -11.02 11.92 6.99
C VAL A 263 -9.70 11.13 7.12
N TYR A 264 -9.43 10.27 6.17
CA TYR A 264 -8.17 9.53 6.14
C TYR A 264 -6.97 10.50 5.88
N PRO A 265 -5.80 10.35 6.55
CA PRO A 265 -5.44 9.25 7.45
C PRO A 265 -5.78 9.46 8.93
N ILE A 266 -6.46 10.55 9.31
CA ILE A 266 -6.74 10.90 10.72
C ILE A 266 -7.63 9.84 11.36
N ASN A 267 -8.64 9.34 10.65
CA ASN A 267 -9.51 8.28 11.15
C ASN A 267 -8.73 6.97 11.43
N ALA A 268 -7.73 6.63 10.60
CA ALA A 268 -6.86 5.49 10.87
C ALA A 268 -5.98 5.71 12.10
N LYS A 269 -5.41 6.91 12.28
CA LYS A 269 -4.65 7.27 13.48
C LYS A 269 -5.52 7.19 14.76
N TYR A 270 -6.77 7.63 14.66
CA TYR A 270 -7.71 7.49 15.78
C TYR A 270 -8.04 6.02 16.05
N HIS A 271 -8.31 5.23 15.02
CA HIS A 271 -8.57 3.79 15.15
C HIS A 271 -7.38 3.06 15.80
N MET A 272 -6.15 3.39 15.42
CA MET A 272 -4.95 2.83 16.04
C MET A 272 -4.93 2.99 17.56
N ASN A 273 -5.36 4.18 18.07
CA ASN A 273 -5.48 4.39 19.53
C ASN A 273 -6.52 3.44 20.15
N LEU A 274 -7.61 3.12 19.46
CA LEU A 274 -8.66 2.22 19.98
C LEU A 274 -8.21 0.75 20.02
N VAL A 275 -7.24 0.38 19.19
CA VAL A 275 -6.67 -0.98 19.13
C VAL A 275 -5.34 -1.12 19.87
N GLY A 276 -4.96 -0.10 20.65
CA GLY A 276 -3.82 -0.17 21.56
C GLY A 276 -2.48 0.30 20.97
N VAL A 277 -2.49 0.98 19.82
CA VAL A 277 -1.31 1.60 19.19
C VAL A 277 -1.41 3.12 19.35
N PRO A 278 -0.92 3.71 20.47
CA PRO A 278 -1.12 5.11 20.79
C PRO A 278 -0.33 6.02 19.85
N MET A 279 -1.00 7.06 19.34
CA MET A 279 -0.39 8.11 18.52
C MET A 279 -1.22 9.39 18.56
N THR A 280 -0.63 10.51 18.14
CA THR A 280 -1.38 11.76 17.95
C THR A 280 -2.22 11.70 16.68
N LEU A 281 -3.19 12.59 16.55
CA LEU A 281 -4.00 12.76 15.33
C LEU A 281 -3.37 13.77 14.36
N VAL A 282 -2.15 14.21 14.60
CA VAL A 282 -1.44 15.16 13.73
C VAL A 282 -1.27 14.56 12.34
N SER A 283 -1.67 15.33 11.32
CA SER A 283 -1.51 15.02 9.91
C SER A 283 -0.97 16.24 9.17
N ARG A 284 -0.10 16.03 8.22
CA ARG A 284 0.44 17.08 7.35
C ARG A 284 -0.37 17.26 6.09
N THR A 285 -1.32 16.38 5.83
CA THR A 285 -2.22 16.46 4.70
C THR A 285 -3.08 17.70 4.81
N LYS A 286 -2.83 18.67 3.93
CA LYS A 286 -3.58 19.94 3.90
C LYS A 286 -4.88 19.82 3.10
N ASN A 287 -5.00 18.80 2.28
CA ASN A 287 -6.17 18.50 1.49
C ASN A 287 -6.46 16.99 1.58
N PRO A 288 -7.39 16.56 2.44
CA PRO A 288 -7.75 15.15 2.58
C PRO A 288 -8.23 14.51 1.29
N GLU A 289 -8.77 15.29 0.35
CA GLU A 289 -9.20 14.79 -0.97
C GLU A 289 -8.05 14.20 -1.78
N LEU A 290 -6.80 14.60 -1.51
CA LEU A 290 -5.61 14.04 -2.16
C LEU A 290 -5.34 12.61 -1.75
N LEU A 291 -5.79 12.19 -0.58
CA LEU A 291 -5.56 10.86 -0.02
C LEU A 291 -6.78 9.97 -0.08
N THR A 292 -7.97 10.58 -0.12
CA THR A 292 -9.25 9.88 -0.12
C THR A 292 -10.18 10.47 -1.18
N CYS A 293 -11.18 9.73 -1.59
CA CYS A 293 -12.31 10.24 -2.37
C CYS A 293 -13.40 10.87 -1.48
N GLY A 294 -13.08 11.18 -0.23
CA GLY A 294 -14.05 11.58 0.77
C GLY A 294 -14.22 13.08 0.99
N VAL A 295 -15.05 13.40 1.96
CA VAL A 295 -15.46 14.75 2.31
C VAL A 295 -14.29 15.63 2.77
N PRO A 296 -14.17 16.89 2.32
CA PRO A 296 -13.14 17.81 2.77
C PRO A 296 -13.21 17.99 4.29
N VAL A 297 -12.10 17.77 4.98
CA VAL A 297 -11.99 18.05 6.41
C VAL A 297 -10.84 19.01 6.61
N LYS A 298 -11.09 20.05 7.37
CA LYS A 298 -10.02 20.94 7.84
C LYS A 298 -9.13 20.17 8.81
N CYS A 299 -7.91 19.87 8.37
CA CYS A 299 -6.90 19.17 9.17
C CYS A 299 -5.92 20.16 9.80
N ASP A 300 -6.41 21.23 10.40
CA ASP A 300 -5.60 22.23 11.11
C ASP A 300 -5.53 21.98 12.63
N GLY A 301 -5.49 20.71 13.02
CA GLY A 301 -5.12 20.28 14.38
C GLY A 301 -6.26 20.22 15.38
N ASP A 302 -7.39 20.89 15.15
CA ASP A 302 -8.41 21.07 16.19
C ASP A 302 -9.72 20.30 15.99
N ALA A 303 -9.91 19.58 14.88
CA ALA A 303 -11.23 19.04 14.69
C ALA A 303 -11.31 17.78 13.84
N PHE A 304 -10.92 16.68 14.40
CA PHE A 304 -11.59 15.43 14.07
C PHE A 304 -13.03 15.58 14.58
N PRO A 305 -14.06 15.72 13.71
CA PRO A 305 -15.40 16.05 14.18
C PRO A 305 -15.93 15.00 15.14
N SER A 306 -16.65 15.40 16.18
CA SER A 306 -17.20 14.46 17.17
C SER A 306 -18.08 13.38 16.56
N SER A 307 -18.81 13.70 15.48
CA SER A 307 -19.57 12.70 14.71
C SER A 307 -18.68 11.63 14.10
N LYS A 308 -17.48 12.00 13.61
CA LYS A 308 -16.53 11.04 13.03
C LYS A 308 -15.85 10.18 14.08
N ILE A 309 -15.60 10.73 15.27
CA ILE A 309 -15.16 9.96 16.44
C ILE A 309 -16.18 8.87 16.74
N MET A 310 -17.47 9.22 16.83
CA MET A 310 -18.54 8.25 17.10
C MET A 310 -18.66 7.18 16.02
N GLU A 311 -18.50 7.56 14.74
CA GLU A 311 -18.53 6.62 13.63
C GLU A 311 -17.38 5.60 13.71
N ILE A 312 -16.16 6.03 14.06
CA ILE A 312 -15.02 5.13 14.22
C ILE A 312 -15.14 4.29 15.49
N ASP A 313 -15.66 4.84 16.60
CA ASP A 313 -15.94 4.07 17.81
C ASP A 313 -16.93 2.93 17.53
N GLN A 314 -18.02 3.22 16.78
CA GLN A 314 -19.01 2.23 16.35
C GLN A 314 -18.41 1.22 15.39
N PHE A 315 -17.59 1.67 14.43
CA PHE A 315 -16.89 0.80 13.50
C PHE A 315 -15.98 -0.18 14.24
N CYS A 316 -15.16 0.30 15.17
CA CYS A 316 -14.30 -0.54 16.01
C CYS A 316 -15.10 -1.55 16.86
N ALA A 317 -16.29 -1.14 17.35
CA ALA A 317 -17.18 -2.05 18.07
C ALA A 317 -17.74 -3.16 17.16
N VAL A 318 -18.10 -2.84 15.92
CA VAL A 318 -18.52 -3.84 14.91
C VAL A 318 -17.39 -4.79 14.56
N GLU A 319 -16.18 -4.29 14.36
CA GLU A 319 -14.98 -5.13 14.11
C GLU A 319 -14.79 -6.19 15.22
N LYS A 320 -14.97 -5.82 16.49
CA LYS A 320 -14.90 -6.76 17.63
C LYS A 320 -15.96 -7.84 17.55
N ILE A 321 -17.18 -7.50 17.08
CA ILE A 321 -18.26 -8.47 16.86
C ILE A 321 -17.88 -9.41 15.72
N MET A 322 -17.36 -8.88 14.61
CA MET A 322 -16.98 -9.68 13.45
C MET A 322 -15.80 -10.61 13.77
N ARG A 323 -14.78 -10.13 14.50
CA ARG A 323 -13.67 -10.99 14.96
C ARG A 323 -14.18 -12.14 15.83
N LYS A 324 -15.12 -11.86 16.74
CA LYS A 324 -15.75 -12.91 17.54
C LYS A 324 -16.57 -13.88 16.71
N TYR A 325 -17.21 -13.42 15.65
CA TYR A 325 -17.99 -14.28 14.75
C TYR A 325 -17.07 -15.19 13.92
N PHE A 326 -16.02 -14.65 13.31
CA PHE A 326 -15.15 -15.40 12.40
C PHE A 326 -14.08 -16.23 13.12
N PHE A 327 -13.61 -15.79 14.27
CA PHE A 327 -12.45 -16.41 14.93
C PHE A 327 -12.80 -17.08 16.27
N GLY A 328 -14.02 -16.92 16.79
CA GLY A 328 -14.51 -17.52 18.06
C GLY A 328 -14.10 -16.67 19.24
#